data_f4ac7b5686292896ff5891578f9604bc
#
_entry.id   f4ac7b5686292896ff5891578f9604bc
#
_cell.length_a   1.000
_cell.length_b   1.000
_cell.length_c   1.000
_cell.angle_alpha   90.00
_cell.angle_beta   90.00
_cell.angle_gamma   90.00
#
_symmetry.space_group_name_H-M   'P 1'
#
loop_
_entity.id
_entity.type
_entity.pdbx_description
1 polymer ?
#
loop_
_entity_poly.entity_id
_entity_poly.type
_entity_poly.pdbx_seq_one_letter_code
_entity_poly.pdbx_strand_id
1 'polypeptide(L)'
;MSRGRGGEVLVGADGSDAGTVAVRWAAAEARQLGWRRRVVVPATSAARGDARAVLDATVRQLGDDDLDLVATVEHGDPGEILVEAARDAGLAVIGTNRQGGLLEQQLGVLAPWLPQHAGCPTVVVPVREGRDVAGPVRRIVVGVDGSDAARTALARAVVEAQAWGARLTAVCGVPMSTPTGVPGWQPASVDREALLAEVEAGLDRAVKDATAGRAVDVRRHALDGSGAALLVEFSTAVDLVVVGARGRGGFTGLRLGSTSRTLLHHAACPVMLVPARWQ
;
A
#
# COMPACT_ATOMS: atom_id res chain seq x y z
N MET A 1 -22.74 19.26 -6.87
CA MET A 1 -22.31 18.29 -5.86
C MET A 1 -21.21 17.44 -6.50
N SER A 2 -19.96 17.73 -6.22
CA SER A 2 -18.81 16.97 -6.70
C SER A 2 -18.90 15.56 -6.11
N ARG A 3 -19.06 14.53 -6.94
CA ARG A 3 -18.86 13.14 -6.54
C ARG A 3 -17.36 13.02 -6.25
N GLY A 4 -16.99 13.08 -4.96
CA GLY A 4 -15.61 12.85 -4.55
C GLY A 4 -15.10 11.53 -5.13
N ARG A 5 -13.82 11.46 -5.49
CA ARG A 5 -13.11 10.23 -5.90
C ARG A 5 -13.01 9.17 -4.79
N GLY A 6 -14.02 9.02 -3.97
CA GLY A 6 -14.09 8.10 -2.86
C GLY A 6 -15.40 7.36 -2.90
N GLY A 7 -15.40 6.07 -3.05
CA GLY A 7 -16.60 5.24 -3.08
C GLY A 7 -16.43 3.93 -3.85
N GLU A 8 -15.25 3.66 -4.40
CA GLU A 8 -14.99 2.41 -5.11
C GLU A 8 -13.63 1.80 -4.73
N VAL A 9 -13.66 0.53 -4.33
CA VAL A 9 -12.48 -0.32 -4.19
C VAL A 9 -12.41 -1.22 -5.43
N LEU A 10 -11.40 -0.99 -6.25
CA LEU A 10 -11.08 -1.82 -7.41
C LEU A 10 -10.21 -2.99 -6.98
N VAL A 11 -10.48 -4.20 -7.46
CA VAL A 11 -9.58 -5.34 -7.32
C VAL A 11 -9.38 -6.07 -8.63
N GLY A 12 -8.13 -6.36 -8.95
CA GLY A 12 -7.75 -7.26 -10.06
C GLY A 12 -7.79 -8.70 -9.58
N ALA A 13 -8.52 -9.57 -10.29
CA ALA A 13 -8.62 -11.00 -10.01
C ALA A 13 -8.22 -11.81 -11.25
N ASP A 14 -7.42 -12.87 -11.04
CA ASP A 14 -6.90 -13.74 -12.09
C ASP A 14 -7.13 -15.23 -11.80
N GLY A 15 -7.83 -15.53 -10.70
CA GLY A 15 -8.09 -16.89 -10.24
C GLY A 15 -6.93 -17.54 -9.47
N SER A 16 -5.79 -16.85 -9.31
CA SER A 16 -4.68 -17.33 -8.48
C SER A 16 -5.00 -17.21 -6.98
N ASP A 17 -4.23 -17.87 -6.14
CA ASP A 17 -4.30 -17.71 -4.69
C ASP A 17 -4.06 -16.27 -4.27
N ALA A 18 -3.13 -15.58 -4.95
CA ALA A 18 -2.84 -14.19 -4.70
C ALA A 18 -4.03 -13.28 -5.05
N GLY A 19 -4.67 -13.50 -6.20
CA GLY A 19 -5.90 -12.83 -6.60
C GLY A 19 -7.04 -13.07 -5.61
N THR A 20 -7.20 -14.32 -5.17
CA THR A 20 -8.21 -14.73 -4.18
C THR A 20 -8.03 -14.00 -2.84
N VAL A 21 -6.81 -13.91 -2.32
CA VAL A 21 -6.50 -13.20 -1.08
C VAL A 21 -6.71 -11.68 -1.24
N ALA A 22 -6.33 -11.11 -2.40
CA ALA A 22 -6.57 -9.71 -2.71
C ALA A 22 -8.06 -9.35 -2.75
N VAL A 23 -8.88 -10.21 -3.35
CA VAL A 23 -10.35 -10.07 -3.40
C VAL A 23 -10.94 -10.05 -1.99
N ARG A 24 -10.51 -10.96 -1.11
CA ARG A 24 -10.96 -10.99 0.29
C ARG A 24 -10.56 -9.70 1.04
N TRP A 25 -9.33 -9.26 0.86
CA TRP A 25 -8.85 -8.02 1.48
C TRP A 25 -9.63 -6.82 0.97
N ALA A 26 -9.83 -6.68 -0.34
CA ALA A 26 -10.58 -5.60 -0.97
C ALA A 26 -12.05 -5.56 -0.49
N ALA A 27 -12.67 -6.72 -0.32
CA ALA A 27 -14.04 -6.82 0.21
C ALA A 27 -14.13 -6.35 1.66
N ALA A 28 -13.16 -6.73 2.50
CA ALA A 28 -13.11 -6.29 3.88
C ALA A 28 -12.91 -4.78 3.98
N GLU A 29 -12.00 -4.23 3.16
CA GLU A 29 -11.73 -2.78 3.07
C GLU A 29 -12.96 -2.00 2.61
N ALA A 30 -13.63 -2.46 1.55
CA ALA A 30 -14.83 -1.82 1.02
C ALA A 30 -15.93 -1.73 2.09
N ARG A 31 -16.11 -2.78 2.90
CA ARG A 31 -17.07 -2.77 4.04
C ARG A 31 -16.72 -1.71 5.07
N GLN A 32 -15.44 -1.59 5.45
CA GLN A 32 -15.01 -0.61 6.45
C GLN A 32 -15.19 0.83 5.96
N LEU A 33 -14.94 1.06 4.68
CA LEU A 33 -15.08 2.38 4.07
C LEU A 33 -16.53 2.72 3.65
N GLY A 34 -17.43 1.73 3.61
CA GLY A 34 -18.78 1.88 3.04
C GLY A 34 -18.73 2.17 1.53
N TRP A 35 -17.74 1.61 0.83
CA TRP A 35 -17.51 1.85 -0.60
C TRP A 35 -18.00 0.68 -1.44
N ARG A 36 -18.41 0.96 -2.69
CA ARG A 36 -18.72 -0.08 -3.66
C ARG A 36 -17.49 -0.88 -4.07
N ARG A 37 -17.70 -2.08 -4.57
CA ARG A 37 -16.66 -2.98 -5.05
C ARG A 37 -16.67 -3.06 -6.57
N ARG A 38 -15.49 -2.98 -7.17
CA ARG A 38 -15.29 -3.28 -8.58
C ARG A 38 -14.27 -4.39 -8.74
N VAL A 39 -14.70 -5.51 -9.31
CA VAL A 39 -13.85 -6.65 -9.67
C VAL A 39 -13.59 -6.60 -11.16
N VAL A 40 -12.33 -6.59 -11.54
CA VAL A 40 -11.90 -6.69 -12.94
C VAL A 40 -11.08 -7.94 -13.11
N VAL A 41 -11.49 -8.79 -14.04
CA VAL A 41 -10.74 -9.97 -14.49
C VAL A 41 -10.13 -9.67 -15.85
N PRO A 42 -8.81 -9.39 -15.93
CA PRO A 42 -8.15 -9.20 -17.21
C PRO A 42 -8.05 -10.52 -17.96
N ALA A 43 -8.49 -10.53 -19.23
CA ALA A 43 -8.43 -11.70 -20.08
C ALA A 43 -7.56 -11.43 -21.30
N THR A 44 -6.51 -12.22 -21.48
CA THR A 44 -5.79 -12.27 -22.76
C THR A 44 -6.59 -13.03 -23.80
N SER A 45 -6.30 -12.82 -25.08
CA SER A 45 -7.03 -13.46 -26.18
C SER A 45 -7.07 -14.99 -26.15
N ALA A 46 -6.13 -15.62 -25.45
CA ALA A 46 -6.02 -17.07 -25.32
C ALA A 46 -6.85 -17.69 -24.19
N ALA A 47 -7.31 -16.88 -23.21
CA ALA A 47 -7.91 -17.36 -21.94
C ALA A 47 -9.39 -16.95 -21.73
N ARG A 48 -10.16 -16.72 -22.80
CA ARG A 48 -11.55 -16.19 -22.70
C ARG A 48 -12.49 -17.06 -21.88
N GLY A 49 -12.41 -18.39 -21.98
CA GLY A 49 -13.28 -19.31 -21.24
C GLY A 49 -12.97 -19.32 -19.75
N ASP A 50 -11.69 -19.23 -19.40
CA ASP A 50 -11.23 -19.28 -18.02
C ASP A 50 -11.54 -17.98 -17.25
N ALA A 51 -11.48 -16.83 -17.92
CA ALA A 51 -11.76 -15.53 -17.29
C ALA A 51 -13.19 -15.39 -16.79
N ARG A 52 -14.17 -15.93 -17.52
CA ARG A 52 -15.57 -15.96 -17.08
C ARG A 52 -15.77 -16.85 -15.87
N ALA A 53 -15.15 -18.01 -15.84
CA ALA A 53 -15.21 -18.93 -14.70
C ALA A 53 -14.54 -18.30 -13.46
N VAL A 54 -13.41 -17.58 -13.63
CA VAL A 54 -12.76 -16.82 -12.57
C VAL A 54 -13.68 -15.73 -12.03
N LEU A 55 -14.34 -14.95 -12.90
CA LEU A 55 -15.28 -13.93 -12.48
C LEU A 55 -16.43 -14.52 -11.65
N ASP A 56 -17.06 -15.59 -12.15
CA ASP A 56 -18.20 -16.23 -11.50
C ASP A 56 -17.78 -16.85 -10.14
N ALA A 57 -16.58 -17.40 -10.04
CA ALA A 57 -16.01 -17.89 -8.77
C ALA A 57 -15.75 -16.75 -7.78
N THR A 58 -15.20 -15.64 -8.27
CA THR A 58 -14.92 -14.44 -7.46
C THR A 58 -16.20 -13.81 -6.92
N VAL A 59 -17.23 -13.69 -7.74
CA VAL A 59 -18.54 -13.16 -7.32
C VAL A 59 -19.17 -14.07 -6.25
N ARG A 60 -19.13 -15.39 -6.44
CA ARG A 60 -19.62 -16.33 -5.42
C ARG A 60 -18.84 -16.23 -4.10
N GLN A 61 -17.54 -16.01 -4.16
CA GLN A 61 -16.70 -15.84 -2.96
C GLN A 61 -17.04 -14.57 -2.18
N LEU A 62 -17.40 -13.49 -2.88
CA LEU A 62 -17.77 -12.23 -2.26
C LEU A 62 -19.14 -12.30 -1.55
N GLY A 63 -20.00 -13.22 -1.97
CA GLY A 63 -21.34 -13.41 -1.39
C GLY A 63 -22.29 -12.25 -1.69
N ASP A 64 -23.49 -12.36 -1.14
CA ASP A 64 -24.57 -11.37 -1.25
C ASP A 64 -24.51 -10.49 0.01
N ASP A 65 -23.66 -9.47 0.02
CA ASP A 65 -23.70 -8.41 1.02
C ASP A 65 -24.30 -7.13 0.39
N ASP A 66 -24.79 -6.21 1.23
CA ASP A 66 -25.51 -4.99 0.82
C ASP A 66 -24.65 -3.97 0.04
N LEU A 67 -23.41 -4.30 -0.30
CA LEU A 67 -22.53 -3.41 -1.06
C LEU A 67 -22.65 -3.64 -2.57
N ASP A 68 -22.80 -2.55 -3.31
CA ASP A 68 -22.76 -2.57 -4.77
C ASP A 68 -21.51 -3.29 -5.29
N LEU A 69 -21.71 -4.29 -6.15
CA LEU A 69 -20.66 -5.03 -6.83
C LEU A 69 -20.77 -4.85 -8.33
N VAL A 70 -19.72 -4.31 -8.94
CA VAL A 70 -19.52 -4.31 -10.38
C VAL A 70 -18.44 -5.33 -10.72
N ALA A 71 -18.74 -6.33 -11.54
CA ALA A 71 -17.80 -7.38 -11.89
C ALA A 71 -17.73 -7.53 -13.42
N THR A 72 -16.54 -7.35 -14.00
CA THR A 72 -16.33 -7.35 -15.45
C THR A 72 -15.16 -8.21 -15.85
N VAL A 73 -15.26 -8.85 -17.03
CA VAL A 73 -14.11 -9.41 -17.76
C VAL A 73 -13.72 -8.41 -18.82
N GLU A 74 -12.47 -7.98 -18.81
CA GLU A 74 -11.94 -7.02 -19.77
C GLU A 74 -10.80 -7.65 -20.58
N HIS A 75 -10.78 -7.41 -21.91
CA HIS A 75 -9.84 -8.04 -22.83
C HIS A 75 -8.72 -7.08 -23.20
N GLY A 76 -7.46 -7.49 -22.99
CA GLY A 76 -6.29 -6.69 -23.34
C GLY A 76 -5.10 -6.96 -22.43
N ASP A 77 -4.17 -5.99 -22.37
CA ASP A 77 -3.04 -6.02 -21.43
C ASP A 77 -3.55 -5.80 -19.99
N PRO A 78 -3.25 -6.72 -19.06
CA PRO A 78 -3.74 -6.62 -17.68
C PRO A 78 -3.33 -5.33 -16.98
N GLY A 79 -2.15 -4.80 -17.28
CA GLY A 79 -1.67 -3.56 -16.68
C GLY A 79 -2.47 -2.36 -17.17
N GLU A 80 -2.67 -2.23 -18.48
CA GLU A 80 -3.45 -1.14 -19.07
C GLU A 80 -4.90 -1.16 -18.57
N ILE A 81 -5.51 -2.35 -18.54
CA ILE A 81 -6.87 -2.55 -18.02
C ILE A 81 -6.99 -2.05 -16.59
N LEU A 82 -6.10 -2.49 -15.70
CA LEU A 82 -6.18 -2.12 -14.28
C LEU A 82 -5.84 -0.64 -14.05
N VAL A 83 -4.94 -0.04 -14.82
CA VAL A 83 -4.67 1.40 -14.75
C VAL A 83 -5.87 2.22 -15.20
N GLU A 84 -6.50 1.83 -16.29
CA GLU A 84 -7.72 2.51 -16.77
C GLU A 84 -8.83 2.43 -15.74
N ALA A 85 -9.09 1.22 -15.21
CA ALA A 85 -10.09 1.00 -14.17
C ALA A 85 -9.78 1.78 -12.88
N ALA A 86 -8.49 2.00 -12.56
CA ALA A 86 -8.06 2.71 -11.36
C ALA A 86 -8.23 4.24 -11.45
N ARG A 87 -8.52 4.80 -12.63
CA ARG A 87 -8.68 6.26 -12.78
C ARG A 87 -9.82 6.83 -11.95
N ASP A 88 -10.90 6.07 -11.83
CA ASP A 88 -12.10 6.48 -11.11
C ASP A 88 -12.21 5.82 -9.73
N ALA A 89 -11.29 4.91 -9.39
CA ALA A 89 -11.27 4.22 -8.11
C ALA A 89 -10.66 5.09 -6.99
N GLY A 90 -11.19 4.95 -5.79
CA GLY A 90 -10.59 5.52 -4.58
C GLY A 90 -9.44 4.68 -4.02
N LEU A 91 -9.40 3.39 -4.39
CA LEU A 91 -8.37 2.42 -3.98
C LEU A 91 -8.28 1.30 -5.00
N ALA A 92 -7.08 0.91 -5.40
CA ALA A 92 -6.83 -0.28 -6.20
C ALA A 92 -6.15 -1.38 -5.36
N VAL A 93 -6.54 -2.64 -5.55
CA VAL A 93 -6.01 -3.77 -4.81
C VAL A 93 -5.56 -4.86 -5.77
N ILE A 94 -4.37 -5.38 -5.58
CA ILE A 94 -3.84 -6.53 -6.32
C ILE A 94 -3.13 -7.49 -5.39
N GLY A 95 -3.17 -8.77 -5.75
CA GLY A 95 -2.38 -9.80 -5.09
C GLY A 95 -0.96 -9.91 -5.65
N THR A 96 -0.05 -10.45 -4.86
CA THR A 96 1.28 -10.83 -5.33
C THR A 96 1.66 -12.18 -4.74
N ASN A 97 2.11 -13.09 -5.60
CA ASN A 97 2.74 -14.32 -5.19
C ASN A 97 4.25 -14.20 -5.45
N ARG A 98 5.05 -14.54 -4.44
CA ARG A 98 6.51 -14.48 -4.55
C ARG A 98 7.13 -15.77 -5.10
N GLN A 99 6.32 -16.81 -5.29
CA GLN A 99 6.77 -18.12 -5.79
C GLN A 99 6.20 -18.34 -7.19
N GLY A 100 6.91 -17.91 -8.21
CA GLY A 100 6.47 -17.76 -9.58
C GLY A 100 5.93 -18.97 -10.32
N GLY A 101 4.79 -18.78 -10.99
CA GLY A 101 4.32 -19.51 -12.16
C GLY A 101 4.19 -18.54 -13.36
N LEU A 102 3.98 -19.04 -14.57
CA LEU A 102 3.96 -18.19 -15.79
C LEU A 102 2.80 -17.19 -15.83
N LEU A 103 1.65 -17.49 -15.24
CA LEU A 103 0.50 -16.57 -15.08
C LEU A 103 0.69 -15.65 -13.86
N GLU A 104 1.29 -16.15 -12.79
CA GLU A 104 1.64 -15.41 -11.58
C GLU A 104 2.72 -14.36 -11.84
N GLN A 105 3.61 -14.56 -12.82
CA GLN A 105 4.59 -13.57 -13.25
C GLN A 105 3.93 -12.30 -13.80
N GLN A 106 2.77 -12.36 -14.43
CA GLN A 106 2.09 -11.17 -14.96
C GLN A 106 1.53 -10.28 -13.85
N LEU A 107 0.91 -10.86 -12.81
CA LEU A 107 0.47 -10.10 -11.63
C LEU A 107 1.65 -9.72 -10.71
N GLY A 108 2.69 -10.55 -10.64
CA GLY A 108 3.95 -10.22 -9.99
C GLY A 108 4.66 -9.00 -10.60
N VAL A 109 4.58 -8.83 -11.91
CA VAL A 109 5.06 -7.64 -12.64
C VAL A 109 4.16 -6.42 -12.37
N LEU A 110 2.86 -6.62 -12.17
CA LEU A 110 1.91 -5.55 -11.87
C LEU A 110 2.10 -4.94 -10.47
N ALA A 111 2.61 -5.72 -9.51
CA ALA A 111 2.80 -5.24 -8.14
C ALA A 111 3.69 -3.98 -8.05
N PRO A 112 4.83 -3.88 -8.74
CA PRO A 112 5.57 -2.62 -8.84
C PRO A 112 5.01 -1.66 -9.90
N TRP A 113 4.27 -2.14 -10.91
CA TRP A 113 3.85 -1.32 -12.05
C TRP A 113 2.56 -0.53 -11.78
N LEU A 114 1.52 -1.17 -11.23
CA LEU A 114 0.24 -0.51 -10.97
C LEU A 114 0.36 0.71 -10.05
N PRO A 115 1.07 0.67 -8.89
CA PRO A 115 1.22 1.84 -8.04
C PRO A 115 1.93 3.03 -8.70
N GLN A 116 2.64 2.78 -9.79
CA GLN A 116 3.34 3.83 -10.55
C GLN A 116 2.42 4.55 -11.54
N HIS A 117 1.34 3.89 -11.98
CA HIS A 117 0.48 4.36 -13.06
C HIS A 117 -0.95 4.64 -12.61
N ALA A 118 -1.42 3.99 -11.55
CA ALA A 118 -2.70 4.29 -10.94
C ALA A 118 -2.70 5.70 -10.34
N GLY A 119 -3.76 6.44 -10.56
CA GLY A 119 -3.96 7.78 -9.97
C GLY A 119 -4.47 7.73 -8.52
N CYS A 120 -4.69 6.53 -7.95
CA CYS A 120 -5.22 6.28 -6.62
C CYS A 120 -4.23 5.49 -5.75
N PRO A 121 -4.40 5.44 -4.42
CA PRO A 121 -3.69 4.52 -3.57
C PRO A 121 -3.82 3.08 -4.07
N THR A 122 -2.73 2.32 -3.97
CA THR A 122 -2.70 0.92 -4.41
C THR A 122 -2.24 0.04 -3.26
N VAL A 123 -3.01 -1.00 -2.96
CA VAL A 123 -2.62 -2.03 -1.98
C VAL A 123 -2.15 -3.28 -2.70
N VAL A 124 -0.95 -3.70 -2.34
CA VAL A 124 -0.37 -4.97 -2.80
C VAL A 124 -0.44 -5.96 -1.65
N VAL A 125 -1.20 -7.03 -1.84
CA VAL A 125 -1.48 -8.05 -0.81
C VAL A 125 -0.60 -9.27 -1.07
N PRO A 126 0.37 -9.59 -0.20
CA PRO A 126 1.22 -10.76 -0.36
C PRO A 126 0.49 -12.03 0.08
N VAL A 127 0.71 -13.14 -0.62
CA VAL A 127 0.38 -14.47 -0.08
C VAL A 127 1.43 -14.88 0.94
N ARG A 128 1.00 -15.35 2.10
CA ARG A 128 1.85 -15.84 3.17
C ARG A 128 1.25 -17.11 3.77
N GLU A 129 2.04 -18.19 3.78
CA GLU A 129 1.65 -19.41 4.47
C GLU A 129 1.48 -19.16 5.97
N GLY A 130 0.41 -19.70 6.53
CA GLY A 130 0.12 -19.60 7.97
C GLY A 130 -0.34 -18.23 8.47
N ARG A 131 -0.51 -17.23 7.58
CA ARG A 131 -1.01 -15.90 7.96
C ARG A 131 -2.19 -15.48 7.10
N ASP A 132 -3.35 -15.25 7.72
CA ASP A 132 -4.48 -14.62 7.04
C ASP A 132 -4.24 -13.10 6.95
N VAL A 133 -3.70 -12.67 5.81
CA VAL A 133 -3.43 -11.24 5.54
C VAL A 133 -4.68 -10.48 5.08
N ALA A 134 -5.79 -11.17 4.84
CA ALA A 134 -7.10 -10.58 4.51
C ALA A 134 -8.00 -10.41 5.75
N GLY A 135 -7.50 -10.73 6.94
CA GLY A 135 -8.20 -10.52 8.20
C GLY A 135 -8.31 -9.03 8.58
N PRO A 136 -8.96 -8.72 9.71
CA PRO A 136 -9.19 -7.35 10.13
C PRO A 136 -7.87 -6.61 10.39
N VAL A 137 -7.78 -5.36 9.90
CA VAL A 137 -6.64 -4.49 10.13
C VAL A 137 -6.77 -3.86 11.53
N ARG A 138 -5.89 -4.25 12.44
CA ARG A 138 -5.86 -3.76 13.83
C ARG A 138 -4.66 -2.88 14.14
N ARG A 139 -3.59 -3.02 13.36
CA ARG A 139 -2.33 -2.32 13.55
C ARG A 139 -1.81 -1.84 12.21
N ILE A 140 -1.61 -0.55 12.12
CA ILE A 140 -1.09 0.12 10.90
C ILE A 140 0.23 0.79 11.26
N VAL A 141 1.23 0.65 10.40
CA VAL A 141 2.43 1.47 10.45
C VAL A 141 2.51 2.33 9.20
N VAL A 142 2.88 3.60 9.36
CA VAL A 142 3.14 4.50 8.24
C VAL A 142 4.56 5.03 8.28
N GLY A 143 5.24 4.92 7.14
CA GLY A 143 6.58 5.49 6.96
C GLY A 143 6.51 6.97 6.62
N VAL A 144 7.21 7.80 7.42
CA VAL A 144 7.24 9.25 7.27
C VAL A 144 8.69 9.72 7.11
N ASP A 145 9.00 10.35 5.98
CA ASP A 145 10.34 10.88 5.69
C ASP A 145 10.34 12.42 5.50
N GLY A 146 9.20 13.06 5.74
CA GLY A 146 8.99 14.48 5.57
C GLY A 146 8.74 14.95 4.13
N SER A 147 8.64 14.04 3.15
CA SER A 147 8.24 14.35 1.78
C SER A 147 6.72 14.62 1.68
N ASP A 148 6.29 15.26 0.59
CA ASP A 148 4.86 15.48 0.30
C ASP A 148 4.11 14.16 0.16
N ALA A 149 4.72 13.16 -0.46
CA ALA A 149 4.14 11.84 -0.59
C ALA A 149 3.97 11.15 0.77
N ALA A 150 4.92 11.32 1.69
CA ALA A 150 4.79 10.80 3.05
C ALA A 150 3.69 11.52 3.85
N ARG A 151 3.50 12.83 3.64
CA ARG A 151 2.37 13.57 4.25
C ARG A 151 1.02 13.05 3.74
N THR A 152 0.91 12.83 2.43
CA THR A 152 -0.30 12.23 1.83
C THR A 152 -0.53 10.80 2.35
N ALA A 153 0.53 9.99 2.48
CA ALA A 153 0.46 8.65 3.04
C ALA A 153 0.03 8.65 4.51
N LEU A 154 0.53 9.59 5.31
CA LEU A 154 0.12 9.74 6.71
C LEU A 154 -1.35 10.13 6.82
N ALA A 155 -1.83 11.07 6.01
CA ALA A 155 -3.24 11.45 5.98
C ALA A 155 -4.14 10.26 5.59
N ARG A 156 -3.71 9.46 4.61
CA ARG A 156 -4.43 8.23 4.24
C ARG A 156 -4.40 7.20 5.37
N ALA A 157 -3.27 6.98 6.03
CA ALA A 157 -3.17 6.05 7.15
C ALA A 157 -4.07 6.43 8.33
N VAL A 158 -4.28 7.72 8.57
CA VAL A 158 -5.26 8.21 9.56
C VAL A 158 -6.69 7.84 9.16
N VAL A 159 -7.05 7.97 7.87
CA VAL A 159 -8.37 7.52 7.37
C VAL A 159 -8.56 6.03 7.57
N GLU A 160 -7.55 5.22 7.22
CA GLU A 160 -7.58 3.77 7.43
C GLU A 160 -7.72 3.41 8.92
N ALA A 161 -6.91 4.04 9.77
CA ALA A 161 -6.97 3.78 11.20
C ALA A 161 -8.35 4.10 11.79
N GLN A 162 -8.98 5.18 11.32
CA GLN A 162 -10.33 5.55 11.74
C GLN A 162 -11.37 4.54 11.25
N ALA A 163 -11.31 4.12 9.98
CA ALA A 163 -12.25 3.19 9.37
C ALA A 163 -12.21 1.82 10.05
N TRP A 164 -11.02 1.32 10.34
CA TRP A 164 -10.81 0.02 10.97
C TRP A 164 -10.85 0.03 12.51
N GLY A 165 -10.86 1.21 13.15
CA GLY A 165 -10.62 1.31 14.58
C GLY A 165 -9.23 0.80 14.98
N ALA A 166 -8.25 0.96 14.09
CA ALA A 166 -6.91 0.40 14.22
C ALA A 166 -5.97 1.34 14.99
N ARG A 167 -4.96 0.75 15.64
CA ARG A 167 -3.84 1.51 16.21
C ARG A 167 -2.90 1.94 15.09
N LEU A 168 -2.55 3.21 15.03
CA LEU A 168 -1.63 3.77 14.04
C LEU A 168 -0.28 4.10 14.69
N THR A 169 0.80 3.74 14.01
CA THR A 169 2.17 4.10 14.38
C THR A 169 2.86 4.79 13.20
N ALA A 170 3.34 6.01 13.41
CA ALA A 170 4.15 6.75 12.46
C ALA A 170 5.63 6.53 12.76
N VAL A 171 6.41 6.12 11.77
CA VAL A 171 7.84 5.78 11.92
C VAL A 171 8.67 6.61 10.95
N CYS A 172 9.71 7.26 11.47
CA CYS A 172 10.76 7.89 10.68
C CYS A 172 12.09 7.16 10.94
N GLY A 173 12.70 6.61 9.89
CA GLY A 173 14.04 6.04 9.94
C GLY A 173 15.09 7.11 9.70
N VAL A 174 16.06 7.21 10.61
CA VAL A 174 17.21 8.11 10.52
C VAL A 174 18.47 7.26 10.36
N PRO A 175 19.00 7.09 9.13
CA PRO A 175 20.22 6.30 8.96
C PRO A 175 21.41 7.05 9.58
N MET A 176 21.87 6.56 10.69
CA MET A 176 23.09 7.06 11.35
C MET A 176 24.28 6.26 10.82
N SER A 177 24.57 6.39 9.54
CA SER A 177 25.78 5.80 8.96
C SER A 177 27.00 6.50 9.57
N THR A 178 27.76 5.78 10.37
CA THR A 178 29.15 6.14 10.53
C THR A 178 29.81 6.06 9.16
N PRO A 179 30.39 7.13 8.64
CA PRO A 179 31.17 7.05 7.43
C PRO A 179 32.28 6.02 7.66
N THR A 180 32.23 4.91 6.97
CA THR A 180 33.32 3.92 6.97
C THR A 180 34.56 4.62 6.44
N GLY A 181 35.53 4.88 7.34
CA GLY A 181 36.60 5.83 7.23
C GLY A 181 37.42 5.74 5.96
N VAL A 182 37.59 6.89 5.38
CA VAL A 182 38.92 7.23 4.83
C VAL A 182 39.80 7.60 6.05
N PRO A 183 40.93 6.91 6.26
CA PRO A 183 41.80 7.24 7.39
C PRO A 183 42.20 8.72 7.35
N GLY A 184 41.91 9.47 8.42
CA GLY A 184 42.23 10.88 8.55
C GLY A 184 41.05 11.86 8.39
N TRP A 185 39.88 11.41 8.04
CA TRP A 185 38.67 12.23 8.02
C TRP A 185 37.64 11.69 9.03
N GLN A 186 37.58 12.29 10.21
CA GLN A 186 36.43 12.10 11.09
C GLN A 186 35.44 13.23 10.82
N PRO A 187 34.21 12.93 10.36
CA PRO A 187 33.17 13.95 10.37
C PRO A 187 32.93 14.40 11.81
N ALA A 188 32.59 15.69 11.97
CA ALA A 188 32.14 16.20 13.24
C ALA A 188 31.10 15.26 13.84
N SER A 189 31.26 14.88 15.12
CA SER A 189 30.33 14.00 15.82
C SER A 189 28.92 14.59 15.73
N VAL A 190 28.07 13.95 14.93
CA VAL A 190 26.64 14.31 14.90
C VAL A 190 26.08 13.92 16.26
N ASP A 191 25.53 14.87 16.98
CA ASP A 191 24.80 14.58 18.21
C ASP A 191 23.54 13.77 17.83
N ARG A 192 23.62 12.48 18.11
CA ARG A 192 22.60 11.51 17.76
C ARG A 192 21.27 11.81 18.46
N GLU A 193 21.35 12.19 19.74
CA GLU A 193 20.14 12.47 20.54
C GLU A 193 19.47 13.75 20.04
N ALA A 194 20.24 14.80 19.77
CA ALA A 194 19.73 16.03 19.21
C ALA A 194 19.07 15.83 17.84
N LEU A 195 19.67 15.00 16.96
CA LEU A 195 19.10 14.70 15.65
C LEU A 195 17.78 13.91 15.77
N LEU A 196 17.73 12.90 16.63
CA LEU A 196 16.49 12.13 16.86
C LEU A 196 15.38 13.02 17.44
N ALA A 197 15.72 13.89 18.40
CA ALA A 197 14.75 14.83 18.99
C ALA A 197 14.19 15.82 17.94
N GLU A 198 15.04 16.31 17.02
CA GLU A 198 14.59 17.18 15.92
C GLU A 198 13.64 16.44 14.96
N VAL A 199 13.95 15.18 14.61
CA VAL A 199 13.11 14.34 13.77
C VAL A 199 11.79 14.02 14.46
N GLU A 200 11.79 13.70 15.76
CA GLU A 200 10.58 13.49 16.55
C GLU A 200 9.69 14.74 16.56
N ALA A 201 10.26 15.92 16.81
CA ALA A 201 9.50 17.17 16.75
C ALA A 201 8.91 17.44 15.36
N GLY A 202 9.61 17.04 14.29
CA GLY A 202 9.09 17.08 12.91
C GLY A 202 7.92 16.11 12.68
N LEU A 203 8.08 14.90 13.21
CA LEU A 203 7.05 13.86 13.14
C LEU A 203 5.79 14.24 13.93
N ASP A 204 5.94 14.86 15.11
CA ASP A 204 4.85 15.38 15.92
C ASP A 204 4.02 16.42 15.17
N ARG A 205 4.68 17.37 14.49
CA ARG A 205 3.98 18.37 13.66
C ARG A 205 3.21 17.69 12.53
N ALA A 206 3.83 16.77 11.79
CA ALA A 206 3.19 16.07 10.70
C ALA A 206 1.97 15.26 11.15
N VAL A 207 2.07 14.57 12.30
CA VAL A 207 0.95 13.80 12.87
C VAL A 207 -0.17 14.74 13.32
N LYS A 208 0.15 15.85 13.99
CA LYS A 208 -0.85 16.84 14.41
C LYS A 208 -1.63 17.39 13.23
N ASP A 209 -0.94 17.70 12.13
CA ASP A 209 -1.59 18.21 10.91
C ASP A 209 -2.48 17.15 10.26
N ALA A 210 -2.01 15.90 10.18
CA ALA A 210 -2.74 14.80 9.55
C ALA A 210 -3.97 14.36 10.38
N THR A 211 -3.92 14.50 11.71
CA THR A 211 -5.02 14.14 12.61
C THR A 211 -5.98 15.28 12.91
N ALA A 212 -5.76 16.47 12.35
CA ALA A 212 -6.61 17.63 12.60
C ALA A 212 -8.10 17.32 12.33
N GLY A 213 -8.94 17.49 13.35
CA GLY A 213 -10.38 17.19 13.30
C GLY A 213 -10.74 15.69 13.32
N ARG A 214 -9.82 14.77 13.62
CA ARG A 214 -10.04 13.31 13.68
C ARG A 214 -9.61 12.76 15.03
N ALA A 215 -10.42 11.87 15.60
CA ALA A 215 -10.14 11.19 16.87
C ALA A 215 -9.33 9.90 16.59
N VAL A 216 -8.07 10.05 16.20
CA VAL A 216 -7.13 8.93 15.98
C VAL A 216 -5.88 9.17 16.83
N ASP A 217 -5.57 8.21 17.70
CA ASP A 217 -4.31 8.21 18.46
C ASP A 217 -3.19 7.62 17.59
N VAL A 218 -2.09 8.38 17.45
CA VAL A 218 -0.95 7.99 16.63
C VAL A 218 0.31 7.93 17.49
N ARG A 219 0.88 6.73 17.62
CA ARG A 219 2.22 6.57 18.21
C ARG A 219 3.28 7.04 17.21
N ARG A 220 4.36 7.61 17.73
CA ARG A 220 5.44 8.21 16.92
C ARG A 220 6.77 7.66 17.34
N HIS A 221 7.60 7.29 16.37
CA HIS A 221 8.96 6.81 16.63
C HIS A 221 9.93 7.34 15.57
N ALA A 222 10.93 8.08 16.02
CA ALA A 222 12.15 8.31 15.25
C ALA A 222 13.17 7.23 15.65
N LEU A 223 13.57 6.40 14.71
CA LEU A 223 14.42 5.24 14.97
C LEU A 223 15.70 5.31 14.14
N ASP A 224 16.80 4.86 14.73
CA ASP A 224 18.04 4.66 13.99
C ASP A 224 17.88 3.51 12.98
N GLY A 225 18.24 3.76 11.75
CA GLY A 225 18.20 2.77 10.68
C GLY A 225 17.56 3.28 9.41
N SER A 226 17.65 2.50 8.34
CA SER A 226 16.99 2.84 7.11
C SER A 226 15.47 2.62 7.23
N GLY A 227 14.68 3.58 6.76
CA GLY A 227 13.21 3.47 6.79
C GLY A 227 12.71 2.19 6.12
N ALA A 228 13.39 1.70 5.08
CA ALA A 228 13.02 0.46 4.41
C ALA A 228 13.20 -0.77 5.31
N ALA A 229 14.35 -0.91 5.98
CA ALA A 229 14.62 -2.04 6.87
C ALA A 229 13.66 -2.05 8.08
N LEU A 230 13.48 -0.89 8.71
CA LEU A 230 12.55 -0.74 9.82
C LEU A 230 11.11 -1.14 9.43
N LEU A 231 10.60 -0.63 8.32
CA LEU A 231 9.23 -0.94 7.88
C LEU A 231 9.06 -2.41 7.46
N VAL A 232 10.09 -3.05 6.91
CA VAL A 232 10.08 -4.50 6.65
C VAL A 232 9.98 -5.27 7.97
N GLU A 233 10.74 -4.88 8.99
CA GLU A 233 10.67 -5.49 10.32
C GLU A 233 9.27 -5.28 10.94
N PHE A 234 8.75 -4.04 10.96
CA PHE A 234 7.40 -3.75 11.43
C PHE A 234 6.33 -4.58 10.72
N SER A 235 6.49 -4.86 9.42
CA SER A 235 5.51 -5.61 8.61
C SER A 235 5.23 -7.02 9.15
N THR A 236 6.12 -7.59 9.96
CA THR A 236 5.93 -8.89 10.61
C THR A 236 4.95 -8.82 11.77
N ALA A 237 4.75 -7.64 12.37
CA ALA A 237 3.97 -7.43 13.58
C ALA A 237 2.72 -6.56 13.38
N VAL A 238 2.53 -5.97 12.19
CA VAL A 238 1.37 -5.14 11.84
C VAL A 238 0.53 -5.78 10.74
N ASP A 239 -0.65 -5.23 10.49
CA ASP A 239 -1.61 -5.77 9.53
C ASP A 239 -1.61 -4.97 8.22
N LEU A 240 -1.09 -3.73 8.24
CA LEU A 240 -0.94 -2.87 7.06
C LEU A 240 0.28 -1.95 7.22
N VAL A 241 1.10 -1.87 6.16
CA VAL A 241 2.14 -0.84 6.02
C VAL A 241 1.66 0.19 5.01
N VAL A 242 1.75 1.48 5.35
CA VAL A 242 1.40 2.60 4.46
C VAL A 242 2.64 3.43 4.17
N VAL A 243 2.91 3.72 2.91
CA VAL A 243 4.03 4.57 2.50
C VAL A 243 3.66 5.42 1.30
N GLY A 244 4.32 6.55 1.13
CA GLY A 244 4.26 7.29 -0.13
C GLY A 244 4.88 6.47 -1.26
N ALA A 245 4.30 6.49 -2.44
CA ALA A 245 4.87 5.81 -3.60
C ALA A 245 6.29 6.32 -3.94
N ARG A 246 6.63 7.56 -3.53
CA ARG A 246 7.96 8.18 -3.61
C ARG A 246 8.35 8.77 -2.26
N GLY A 247 9.65 8.99 -2.05
CA GLY A 247 10.22 9.70 -0.90
C GLY A 247 11.18 10.81 -1.36
N ARG A 248 11.91 11.39 -0.42
CA ARG A 248 12.85 12.52 -0.62
C ARG A 248 13.95 12.28 -1.67
N GLY A 249 14.37 11.02 -1.91
CA GLY A 249 15.51 10.68 -2.77
C GLY A 249 15.15 10.30 -4.21
N GLY A 250 13.92 10.55 -4.67
CA GLY A 250 13.47 10.10 -6.00
C GLY A 250 14.14 10.87 -7.15
N PHE A 251 14.99 10.20 -7.92
CA PHE A 251 15.46 10.73 -9.21
C PHE A 251 14.25 11.05 -10.11
N THR A 252 14.32 12.17 -10.81
CA THR A 252 13.37 12.55 -11.86
C THR A 252 13.35 11.45 -12.92
N GLY A 253 12.25 10.69 -12.99
CA GLY A 253 12.09 9.56 -13.94
C GLY A 253 11.71 8.22 -13.27
N LEU A 254 12.08 7.98 -12.03
CA LEU A 254 11.63 6.79 -11.30
C LEU A 254 10.27 7.07 -10.64
N ARG A 255 9.29 6.24 -10.94
CA ARG A 255 7.92 6.41 -10.41
C ARG A 255 7.72 5.79 -9.03
N LEU A 256 8.64 4.91 -8.56
CA LEU A 256 8.60 4.25 -7.25
C LEU A 256 9.90 4.46 -6.47
N GLY A 257 9.78 4.79 -5.18
CA GLY A 257 10.90 4.98 -4.27
C GLY A 257 11.59 3.66 -3.89
N SER A 258 12.83 3.74 -3.37
CA SER A 258 13.58 2.56 -2.90
C SER A 258 12.86 1.84 -1.76
N THR A 259 12.37 2.57 -0.76
CA THR A 259 11.58 2.01 0.36
C THR A 259 10.36 1.26 -0.14
N SER A 260 9.59 1.85 -1.05
CA SER A 260 8.39 1.23 -1.63
C SER A 260 8.74 -0.07 -2.36
N ARG A 261 9.81 -0.08 -3.16
CA ARG A 261 10.30 -1.30 -3.82
C ARG A 261 10.71 -2.38 -2.82
N THR A 262 11.50 -2.02 -1.81
CA THR A 262 11.93 -2.97 -0.79
C THR A 262 10.73 -3.59 -0.07
N LEU A 263 9.72 -2.80 0.29
CA LEU A 263 8.50 -3.29 0.91
C LEU A 263 7.73 -4.25 0.01
N LEU A 264 7.57 -3.95 -1.27
CA LEU A 264 6.89 -4.85 -2.22
C LEU A 264 7.56 -6.22 -2.31
N HIS A 265 8.88 -6.27 -2.13
CA HIS A 265 9.63 -7.52 -2.16
C HIS A 265 9.68 -8.25 -0.81
N HIS A 266 9.66 -7.54 0.32
CA HIS A 266 10.02 -8.12 1.61
C HIS A 266 8.94 -8.01 2.69
N ALA A 267 7.94 -7.13 2.57
CA ALA A 267 6.94 -6.95 3.61
C ALA A 267 6.14 -8.23 3.88
N ALA A 268 5.84 -8.52 5.14
CA ALA A 268 5.09 -9.71 5.56
C ALA A 268 3.57 -9.47 5.62
N CYS A 269 3.11 -8.25 5.41
CA CYS A 269 1.69 -7.86 5.39
C CYS A 269 1.37 -7.02 4.14
N PRO A 270 0.10 -6.69 3.87
CA PRO A 270 -0.31 -5.75 2.84
C PRO A 270 0.44 -4.43 2.91
N VAL A 271 0.80 -3.89 1.73
CA VAL A 271 1.49 -2.62 1.59
C VAL A 271 0.63 -1.67 0.76
N MET A 272 0.24 -0.55 1.35
CA MET A 272 -0.45 0.55 0.66
C MET A 272 0.56 1.59 0.19
N LEU A 273 0.55 1.85 -1.10
CA LEU A 273 1.39 2.83 -1.78
C LEU A 273 0.52 4.03 -2.18
N VAL A 274 0.81 5.19 -1.64
CA VAL A 274 -0.01 6.40 -1.82
C VAL A 274 0.69 7.36 -2.79
N PRO A 275 0.06 7.75 -3.91
CA PRO A 275 0.60 8.74 -4.82
C PRO A 275 0.72 10.12 -4.14
N ALA A 276 1.74 10.91 -4.49
CA ALA A 276 1.96 12.24 -3.89
C ALA A 276 0.83 13.25 -4.19
N ARG A 277 0.08 13.05 -5.26
CA ARG A 277 -1.02 13.93 -5.72
C ARG A 277 -2.39 13.27 -5.61
N TRP A 278 -2.61 12.47 -4.60
CA TRP A 278 -3.94 11.94 -4.31
C TRP A 278 -4.66 12.88 -3.32
N GLN A 279 -5.87 13.30 -3.66
CA GLN A 279 -6.75 14.18 -2.87
C GLN A 279 -8.15 13.58 -2.76
#